data_f3787ec3b49f9e286c74ffa9239b6b4b
#
_entry.id   f3787ec3b49f9e286c74ffa9239b6b4b
#
_cell.length_a   1.000
_cell.length_b   1.000
_cell.length_c   1.000
_cell.angle_alpha   90.00
_cell.angle_beta   90.00
_cell.angle_gamma   90.00
#
_symmetry.space_group_name_H-M   'P 1'
#
loop_
_entity.id
_entity.type
_entity.pdbx_description
1 polymer ?
#
loop_
_entity_poly.entity_id
_entity_poly.type
_entity_poly.pdbx_seq_one_letter_code
_entity_poly.pdbx_strand_id
1 'polypeptide(L)' 'MDEEYLMKCVVDPLKKTFYLYSNEGDRKEVVCDNIDQFMNVLNLVRETCPEGRLSYSNPL' A
#
# COMPACT_ATOMS: atom_id res chain seq x y z
N MET A 1 21.19 6.76 -11.91
CA MET A 1 20.20 7.62 -11.35
C MET A 1 19.22 6.85 -10.48
N ASP A 2 19.08 7.26 -9.25
CA ASP A 2 18.30 6.50 -8.30
C ASP A 2 16.89 7.07 -8.24
N GLU A 3 15.94 6.25 -8.64
CA GLU A 3 14.56 6.62 -8.53
C GLU A 3 13.92 5.77 -7.46
N GLU A 4 13.28 6.43 -6.54
CA GLU A 4 12.54 5.71 -5.52
C GLU A 4 11.25 5.19 -6.11
N TYR A 5 10.98 3.92 -5.86
CA TYR A 5 9.73 3.32 -6.32
C TYR A 5 9.26 2.31 -5.29
N LEU A 6 7.99 1.95 -5.41
CA LEU A 6 7.39 1.02 -4.47
C LEU A 6 7.81 -0.41 -4.81
N MET A 7 8.47 -1.05 -3.88
CA MET A 7 8.85 -2.45 -4.02
C MET A 7 7.76 -3.37 -3.51
N LYS A 8 7.00 -2.92 -2.51
CA LYS A 8 6.02 -3.78 -1.89
C LYS A 8 4.95 -2.93 -1.25
N CYS A 9 3.73 -3.36 -1.37
CA CYS A 9 2.59 -2.71 -0.72
C CYS A 9 1.82 -3.76 0.05
N VAL A 10 1.53 -3.45 1.31
CA VAL A 10 0.72 -4.33 2.15
C VAL A 10 -0.55 -3.59 2.51
N VAL A 11 -1.68 -4.22 2.27
CA VAL A 11 -2.98 -3.63 2.53
C VAL A 11 -3.62 -4.33 3.72
N ASP A 12 -4.03 -3.55 4.71
CA ASP A 12 -4.72 -4.07 5.89
C ASP A 12 -6.16 -3.59 5.86
N PRO A 13 -7.09 -4.40 5.34
CA PRO A 13 -8.48 -3.96 5.20
C PRO A 13 -9.18 -3.72 6.53
N LEU A 14 -8.81 -4.45 7.56
CA LEU A 14 -9.45 -4.28 8.86
C LEU A 14 -9.11 -2.94 9.49
N LYS A 15 -7.88 -2.51 9.31
CA LYS A 15 -7.43 -1.24 9.88
C LYS A 15 -7.50 -0.11 8.87
N LYS A 16 -7.93 -0.40 7.65
CA LYS A 16 -7.97 0.58 6.55
C LYS A 16 -6.63 1.29 6.42
N THR A 17 -5.57 0.51 6.45
CA THR A 17 -4.21 1.02 6.47
C THR A 17 -3.40 0.41 5.34
N PHE A 18 -2.49 1.19 4.79
CA PHE A 18 -1.58 0.73 3.76
C PHE A 18 -0.15 0.90 4.25
N TYR A 19 0.66 -0.11 4.02
CA TYR A 19 2.09 -0.06 4.33
C TYR A 19 2.85 -0.10 3.02
N LEU A 20 3.56 0.98 2.73
CA LEU A 20 4.28 1.12 1.46
C LEU A 20 5.77 1.02 1.73
N TYR A 21 6.43 0.14 1.00
CA TYR A 21 7.87 -0.07 1.16
C TYR A 21 8.55 0.33 -0.13
N SER A 22 9.60 1.13 -0.02
CA SER A 22 10.33 1.57 -1.18
C SER A 22 11.60 0.75 -1.38
N ASN A 23 12.18 0.90 -2.56
CA ASN A 23 13.43 0.22 -2.88
C ASN A 23 14.61 0.76 -2.07
N GLU A 24 14.42 1.89 -1.40
CA GLU A 24 15.49 2.47 -0.59
C GLU A 24 15.35 2.13 0.88
N GLY A 25 14.41 1.26 1.21
CA GLY A 25 14.28 0.82 2.58
C GLY A 25 13.33 1.65 3.43
N ASP A 26 12.67 2.62 2.84
CA ASP A 26 11.73 3.45 3.58
C ASP A 26 10.37 2.78 3.66
N ARG A 27 9.68 3.01 4.75
CA ARG A 27 8.33 2.52 4.93
C ARG A 27 7.42 3.69 5.25
N LYS A 28 6.27 3.69 4.61
CA LYS A 28 5.27 4.72 4.84
C LYS A 28 3.94 4.06 5.19
N GLU A 29 3.28 4.61 6.19
CA GLU A 29 2.00 4.09 6.64
C GLU A 29 0.92 5.10 6.30
N VAL A 30 -0.11 4.65 5.60
CA VAL A 30 -1.24 5.51 5.22
C VAL A 30 -2.48 4.96 5.90
N VAL A 31 -3.06 5.76 6.80
CA VAL A 31 -4.26 5.37 7.53
C VAL A 31 -5.45 6.11 6.95
N CYS A 32 -6.49 5.38 6.62
CA CYS A 32 -7.70 5.95 6.06
C CYS A 32 -8.80 6.01 7.11
N ASP A 33 -9.63 7.05 7.03
CA ASP A 33 -10.65 7.28 8.04
C ASP A 33 -11.94 6.52 7.76
N ASN A 34 -12.23 6.29 6.49
CA ASN A 34 -13.47 5.62 6.12
C ASN A 34 -13.23 4.74 4.90
N ILE A 35 -14.27 3.99 4.56
CA ILE A 35 -14.16 3.00 3.50
C ILE A 35 -14.00 3.67 2.13
N ASP A 36 -14.66 4.79 1.91
CA ASP A 36 -14.54 5.47 0.63
C ASP A 36 -13.12 5.93 0.38
N GLN A 37 -12.50 6.51 1.41
CA GLN A 37 -11.11 6.92 1.31
C GLN A 37 -10.21 5.71 1.11
N PHE A 38 -10.49 4.62 1.82
CA PHE A 38 -9.71 3.40 1.69
C PHE A 38 -9.77 2.89 0.26
N MET A 39 -10.95 2.85 -0.35
CA MET A 39 -11.08 2.35 -1.70
C MET A 39 -10.38 3.25 -2.71
N ASN A 40 -10.43 4.57 -2.50
CA ASN A 40 -9.73 5.48 -3.38
C ASN A 40 -8.23 5.27 -3.34
N VAL A 41 -7.68 5.14 -2.14
CA VAL A 41 -6.25 4.90 -1.99
C VAL A 41 -5.88 3.54 -2.56
N LEU A 42 -6.73 2.54 -2.34
CA LEU A 42 -6.46 1.21 -2.89
C LEU A 42 -6.35 1.24 -4.41
N ASN A 43 -7.23 1.98 -5.06
CA ASN A 43 -7.16 2.09 -6.51
C ASN A 43 -5.85 2.73 -6.95
N LEU A 44 -5.41 3.76 -6.26
CA LEU A 44 -4.14 4.40 -6.57
C LEU A 44 -2.97 3.46 -6.36
N VAL A 45 -3.00 2.71 -5.27
CA VAL A 45 -1.93 1.78 -4.96
C VAL A 45 -1.87 0.67 -6.01
N ARG A 46 -3.02 0.18 -6.43
CA ARG A 46 -3.06 -0.88 -7.43
C ARG A 46 -2.52 -0.42 -8.78
N GLU A 47 -2.69 0.86 -9.10
CA GLU A 47 -2.14 1.40 -10.34
C GLU A 47 -0.64 1.65 -10.23
N THR A 48 -0.17 1.98 -9.04
CA THR A 48 1.22 2.33 -8.83
C THR A 48 2.09 1.11 -8.55
N CYS A 49 1.56 0.16 -7.79
CA CYS A 49 2.32 -1.00 -7.37
C CYS A 49 1.94 -2.20 -8.23
N PRO A 50 2.93 -2.90 -8.80
CA PRO A 50 2.64 -4.10 -9.59
C PRO A 50 1.88 -5.12 -8.77
N GLU A 51 0.99 -5.85 -9.45
CA GLU A 51 0.14 -6.80 -8.79
C GLU A 51 0.92 -7.85 -8.01
N GLY A 52 2.06 -8.24 -8.56
CA GLY A 52 2.90 -9.24 -7.89
C GLY A 52 3.54 -8.76 -6.62
N ARG A 53 3.52 -7.46 -6.37
CA ARG A 53 4.11 -6.88 -5.17
C ARG A 53 3.07 -6.35 -4.21
N LEU A 54 1.82 -6.51 -4.53
CA LEU A 54 0.73 -6.07 -3.68
C LEU A 54 0.26 -7.25 -2.84
N SER A 55 0.26 -7.08 -1.55
CA SER A 55 -0.14 -8.13 -0.61
C SER A 55 -1.23 -7.61 0.29
N TYR A 56 -2.07 -8.51 0.75
CA TYR A 56 -3.12 -8.17 1.69
C TYR A 56 -2.81 -8.81 3.02
N SER A 57 -2.86 -8.00 4.06
CA SER A 57 -2.70 -8.50 5.41
C SER A 57 -4.05 -9.08 5.84
N ASN A 58 -4.12 -10.39 5.89
CA ASN A 58 -5.35 -11.06 6.25
C ASN A 58 -5.16 -11.77 7.57
N PRO A 59 -5.87 -11.36 8.59
CA PRO A 59 -5.67 -11.94 9.93
C PRO A 59 -6.26 -13.33 10.12
N LEU A 60 -6.88 -13.89 9.14
CA LEU A 60 -7.43 -15.24 9.30
C LEU A 60 -6.36 -16.27 9.58
#